data_a122745b88867b5a4ce35abff7bd4bd7
#
_entry.id   a122745b88867b5a4ce35abff7bd4bd7
#
_cell.length_a   1.000
_cell.length_b   1.000
_cell.length_c   1.000
_cell.angle_alpha   90.00
_cell.angle_beta   90.00
_cell.angle_gamma   90.00
#
_symmetry.space_group_name_H-M   'P 1'
#
loop_
_entity.id
_entity.type
_entity.pdbx_description
1 polymer ?
#
loop_
_entity_poly.entity_id
_entity_poly.type
_entity_poly.pdbx_seq_one_letter_code
_entity_poly.pdbx_strand_id
1 'polypeptide(L)' 'MAKTLIILILLFDGTLVKEKYDLARPMEVHECLMLADDHREAIATYKEFEDAMRNGWYLNDGRGTWQGVICE' A
#
# COMPACT_ATOMS: atom_id res chain seq x y z
N MET A 1 -14.34 -11.74 -8.54
CA MET A 1 -13.41 -12.01 -7.44
C MET A 1 -12.03 -11.45 -7.74
N ALA A 2 -11.36 -10.93 -6.74
CA ALA A 2 -10.00 -10.45 -6.89
C ALA A 2 -9.01 -11.61 -6.93
N LYS A 3 -8.04 -11.54 -7.83
CA LYS A 3 -6.95 -12.51 -7.98
C LYS A 3 -5.58 -11.90 -7.76
N THR A 4 -5.50 -10.57 -7.83
CA THR A 4 -4.25 -9.82 -7.75
C THR A 4 -4.41 -8.64 -6.82
N LEU A 5 -3.42 -8.42 -5.97
CA LEU A 5 -3.30 -7.24 -5.12
C LEU A 5 -2.20 -6.35 -5.67
N ILE A 6 -2.51 -5.10 -5.94
CA ILE A 6 -1.55 -4.12 -6.45
C ILE A 6 -1.36 -3.05 -5.38
N ILE A 7 -0.12 -2.85 -4.94
CA ILE A 7 0.25 -1.82 -3.98
C ILE A 7 0.83 -0.63 -4.74
N LEU A 8 0.31 0.56 -4.46
CA LEU A 8 0.78 1.80 -5.06
C LEU A 8 1.74 2.50 -4.10
N ILE A 9 2.96 2.71 -4.55
CA ILE A 9 4.02 3.33 -3.76
C ILE A 9 4.54 4.56 -4.50
N LEU A 10 4.59 5.70 -3.83
CA LEU A 10 5.21 6.91 -4.36
C LEU A 10 6.62 7.02 -3.76
N LEU A 11 7.63 6.87 -4.61
CA LEU A 11 9.02 7.04 -4.22
C LEU A 11 9.32 8.53 -3.97
N PHE A 12 10.33 8.82 -3.16
CA PHE A 12 10.69 10.21 -2.84
C PHE A 12 11.21 10.99 -4.05
N ASP A 13 11.61 10.32 -5.13
CA ASP A 13 11.97 10.98 -6.39
C ASP A 13 10.77 11.35 -7.26
N GLY A 14 9.55 11.05 -6.82
CA GLY A 14 8.33 11.34 -7.55
C GLY A 14 7.82 10.19 -8.42
N THR A 15 8.53 9.07 -8.50
CA THR A 15 8.13 7.92 -9.31
C THR A 15 7.03 7.12 -8.61
N LEU A 16 5.94 6.82 -9.32
CA LEU A 16 4.90 5.92 -8.82
C LEU A 16 5.21 4.49 -9.23
N VAL A 17 5.30 3.62 -8.24
CA VAL A 17 5.59 2.19 -8.43
C VAL A 17 4.33 1.39 -8.11
N LYS A 18 4.07 0.37 -8.93
CA LYS A 18 2.99 -0.60 -8.72
C LYS A 18 3.62 -1.95 -8.43
N GLU A 19 3.48 -2.42 -7.21
CA GLU A 19 3.93 -3.76 -6.83
C GLU A 19 2.76 -4.72 -6.88
N LYS A 20 2.87 -5.76 -7.71
CA LYS A 20 1.81 -6.76 -7.91
C LYS A 20 2.11 -8.02 -7.12
N TYR A 21 1.09 -8.53 -6.44
CA TYR A 21 1.15 -9.78 -5.71
C TYR A 21 -0.03 -10.65 -6.14
N ASP A 22 0.27 -11.87 -6.58
CA ASP A 22 -0.79 -12.83 -6.88
C ASP A 22 -1.34 -13.38 -5.57
N LEU A 23 -2.67 -13.36 -5.44
CA LEU A 23 -3.32 -13.91 -4.27
C LEU A 23 -3.25 -15.44 -4.32
N ALA A 24 -3.10 -16.06 -3.14
CA ALA A 24 -3.00 -17.53 -3.04
C ALA A 24 -4.28 -18.22 -3.53
N ARG A 25 -5.42 -17.51 -3.45
CA ARG A 25 -6.72 -17.95 -3.97
C ARG A 25 -7.52 -16.72 -4.39
N PRO A 26 -8.51 -16.87 -5.29
CA PRO A 26 -9.44 -15.76 -5.56
C PRO A 26 -10.17 -15.35 -4.29
N MET A 27 -10.35 -14.05 -4.09
CA MET A 27 -10.97 -13.48 -2.88
C MET A 27 -12.05 -12.47 -3.26
N GLU A 28 -13.04 -12.30 -2.39
CA GLU A 28 -13.91 -11.15 -2.47
C GLU A 28 -13.09 -9.87 -2.29
N VAL A 29 -13.55 -8.77 -2.90
CA VAL A 29 -12.81 -7.50 -2.85
C VAL A 29 -12.56 -7.06 -1.40
N HIS A 30 -13.54 -7.20 -0.51
CA HIS A 30 -13.37 -6.79 0.88
C HIS A 30 -12.31 -7.62 1.62
N GLU A 31 -12.18 -8.92 1.31
CA GLU A 31 -11.12 -9.76 1.89
C GLU A 31 -9.75 -9.30 1.39
N CYS A 32 -9.64 -9.00 0.09
CA CYS A 32 -8.41 -8.48 -0.49
C CYS A 32 -8.01 -7.15 0.15
N LEU A 33 -8.96 -6.24 0.38
CA LEU A 33 -8.70 -4.96 1.03
C LEU A 33 -8.26 -5.12 2.48
N MET A 34 -8.83 -6.07 3.21
CA MET A 34 -8.40 -6.38 4.58
C MET A 34 -6.97 -6.92 4.61
N LEU A 35 -6.63 -7.80 3.67
CA LEU A 35 -5.28 -8.30 3.51
C LEU A 35 -4.29 -7.17 3.19
N ALA A 36 -4.72 -6.23 2.35
CA ALA A 36 -3.93 -5.06 2.01
C ALA A 36 -3.66 -4.16 3.23
N ASP A 37 -4.65 -3.98 4.09
CA ASP A 37 -4.50 -3.20 5.32
C ASP A 37 -3.48 -3.85 6.27
N ASP A 38 -3.54 -5.16 6.44
CA ASP A 38 -2.58 -5.90 7.25
C ASP A 38 -1.17 -5.79 6.67
N HIS A 39 -1.06 -5.89 5.36
CA HIS A 39 0.22 -5.74 4.66
C HIS A 39 0.80 -4.34 4.84
N ARG A 40 -0.05 -3.30 4.72
CA ARG A 40 0.37 -1.91 4.94
C ARG A 40 0.98 -1.74 6.34
N GLU A 41 0.32 -2.25 7.37
CA GLU A 41 0.81 -2.15 8.75
C GLU A 41 2.14 -2.88 8.94
N ALA A 42 2.36 -3.94 8.17
CA ALA A 42 3.62 -4.70 8.24
C ALA A 42 4.79 -3.99 7.57
N ILE A 43 4.56 -3.20 6.51
CA ILE A 43 5.62 -2.60 5.69
C ILE A 43 5.79 -1.10 5.89
N ALA A 44 4.84 -0.43 6.55
CA ALA A 44 4.83 1.03 6.66
C ALA A 44 4.40 1.46 8.06
N THR A 45 4.72 2.72 8.39
CA THR A 45 4.33 3.35 9.65
C THR A 45 3.64 4.67 9.34
N TYR A 46 2.47 4.90 9.96
CA TYR A 46 1.78 6.17 9.81
C TYR A 46 2.52 7.25 10.59
N LYS A 47 2.81 8.36 9.93
CA LYS A 47 3.48 9.50 10.54
C LYS A 47 2.66 10.77 10.39
N GLU A 48 2.59 11.56 11.45
CA GLU A 48 1.94 12.86 11.47
C GLU A 48 2.97 13.97 11.60
N PHE A 49 2.75 15.06 10.87
CA PHE A 49 3.60 16.23 10.88
C PHE A 49 2.76 17.48 11.13
N GLU A 50 3.39 18.60 11.46
CA GLU A 50 2.70 19.88 11.59
C GLU A 50 2.04 20.28 10.27
N ASP A 51 2.72 20.02 9.15
CA ASP A 51 2.11 20.15 7.83
C ASP A 51 1.30 18.88 7.53
N ALA A 52 -0.02 18.98 7.63
CA ALA A 52 -0.92 17.87 7.44
C ALA A 52 -0.81 17.24 6.05
N MET A 53 -0.33 17.97 5.05
CA MET A 53 -0.12 17.43 3.69
C MET A 53 0.99 16.38 3.65
N ARG A 54 1.85 16.33 4.66
CA ARG A 54 2.92 15.35 4.79
C ARG A 54 2.51 14.11 5.57
N ASN A 55 1.33 14.13 6.20
CA ASN A 55 0.82 12.96 6.93
C ASN A 55 0.59 11.81 6.00
N GLY A 56 0.93 10.60 6.43
CA GLY A 56 0.71 9.41 5.64
C GLY A 56 1.50 8.22 6.12
N TRP A 57 1.44 7.17 5.32
CA TRP A 57 2.12 5.90 5.59
C TRP A 57 3.48 5.89 4.90
N TYR A 58 4.53 5.90 5.69
CA TYR A 58 5.91 5.91 5.21
C TYR A 58 6.48 4.50 5.28
N LEU A 59 7.04 4.01 4.17
CA LEU A 59 7.63 2.68 4.11
C LEU A 59 8.79 2.57 5.09
N ASN A 60 8.84 1.44 5.82
CA ASN A 60 9.87 1.21 6.82
C ASN A 60 11.28 1.08 6.22
N ASP A 61 11.36 0.72 4.93
CA ASP A 61 12.63 0.63 4.21
C ASP A 61 13.13 1.98 3.66
N GLY A 62 12.37 3.05 3.83
CA GLY A 62 12.78 4.40 3.45
C GLY A 62 12.64 4.76 1.98
N ARG A 63 12.04 3.90 1.15
CA ARG A 63 11.92 4.17 -0.30
C ARG A 63 10.94 5.28 -0.65
N GLY A 64 9.89 5.44 0.15
CA GLY A 64 8.82 6.38 -0.16
C GLY A 64 7.60 6.18 0.71
N THR A 65 6.42 6.47 0.14
CA THR A 65 5.15 6.42 0.85
C THR A 65 4.19 5.45 0.19
N TRP A 66 3.41 4.75 1.01
CA TRP A 66 2.30 3.91 0.57
C TRP A 66 1.13 4.81 0.17
N GLN A 67 0.60 4.65 -1.02
CA GLN A 67 -0.46 5.53 -1.55
C GLN A 67 -1.82 4.86 -1.62
N GLY A 68 -1.86 3.57 -1.81
CA GLY A 68 -3.14 2.87 -1.92
C GLY A 68 -2.98 1.48 -2.48
N VAL A 69 -4.12 0.84 -2.72
CA VAL A 69 -4.16 -0.51 -3.25
C VAL A 69 -5.25 -0.65 -4.31
N ILE A 70 -5.05 -1.60 -5.20
CA ILE A 70 -6.05 -2.03 -6.17
C ILE A 70 -6.19 -3.54 -6.02
N CYS A 71 -7.42 -4.01 -5.89
CA CYS A 71 -7.75 -5.44 -5.90
C CYS A 71 -8.47 -5.76 -7.21
N GLU A 72 -7.87 -6.59 -8.05
CA GLU A 72 -8.45 -6.95 -9.33
C GLU A 72 -8.30 -8.43 -9.70
#